data_e20507f65b0d0812db4ce2ae5bc7ef75
#
_entry.id   e20507f65b0d0812db4ce2ae5bc7ef75
#
_cell.length_a   1.000
_cell.length_b   1.000
_cell.length_c   1.000
_cell.angle_alpha   90.00
_cell.angle_beta   90.00
_cell.angle_gamma   90.00
#
_symmetry.space_group_name_H-M   'P 1'
#
loop_
_entity.id
_entity.type
_entity.pdbx_description
1 polymer ?
#
loop_
_entity_poly.entity_id
_entity_poly.type
_entity_poly.pdbx_seq_one_letter_code
_entity_poly.pdbx_strand_id
1 'polypeptide(L)' 'MPESETQKIVFILNMEEILKTAIKKANAAVAANSPDKEAAVKFAIKKVDQACAKNLLHKNNAARKKSALAKLLAD' A
#
# COMPACT_ATOMS: atom_id res chain seq x y z
N MET A 1 9.96 2.82 29.06
CA MET A 1 8.98 2.91 27.98
C MET A 1 8.77 1.58 27.34
N PRO A 2 7.55 1.06 27.36
CA PRO A 2 7.31 -0.27 26.80
C PRO A 2 7.19 -0.24 25.27
N GLU A 3 8.24 0.20 24.65
CA GLU A 3 8.24 0.36 23.20
C GLU A 3 8.17 -0.95 22.45
N SER A 4 8.76 -2.00 23.03
CA SER A 4 8.79 -3.27 22.34
C SER A 4 7.41 -3.89 22.20
N GLU A 5 6.58 -3.82 23.23
CA GLU A 5 5.22 -4.35 23.15
C GLU A 5 4.36 -3.48 22.27
N THR A 6 4.49 -2.17 22.40
CA THR A 6 3.78 -1.23 21.57
C THR A 6 4.18 -1.41 20.11
N GLN A 7 5.45 -1.69 19.88
CA GLN A 7 5.95 -1.90 18.52
C GLN A 7 5.36 -3.15 17.87
N LYS A 8 5.13 -4.21 18.64
CA LYS A 8 4.53 -5.42 18.09
C LYS A 8 3.12 -5.17 17.61
N ILE A 9 2.33 -4.50 18.44
CA ILE A 9 0.95 -4.17 18.09
C ILE A 9 0.94 -3.17 16.93
N VAL A 10 1.80 -2.17 17.01
CA VAL A 10 1.91 -1.15 15.98
C VAL A 10 2.39 -1.76 14.67
N PHE A 11 3.25 -2.77 14.74
CA PHE A 11 3.74 -3.44 13.55
C PHE A 11 2.60 -4.06 12.75
N ILE A 12 1.69 -4.74 13.43
CA ILE A 12 0.53 -5.35 12.78
C ILE A 12 -0.40 -4.28 12.24
N LEU A 13 -0.69 -3.26 13.06
CA LEU A 13 -1.53 -2.15 12.67
C LEU A 13 -0.90 -1.30 11.57
N ASN A 14 0.42 -1.13 11.66
CA ASN A 14 1.15 -0.36 10.67
C ASN A 14 1.07 -0.94 9.28
N MET A 15 0.95 -2.26 9.19
CA MET A 15 0.86 -2.89 7.89
C MET A 15 -0.38 -2.40 7.14
N GLU A 16 -1.51 -2.30 7.83
CA GLU A 16 -2.72 -1.76 7.22
C GLU A 16 -2.59 -0.28 6.92
N GLU A 17 -2.00 0.46 7.85
CA GLU A 17 -1.80 1.90 7.65
C GLU A 17 -0.82 2.19 6.53
N ILE A 18 0.25 1.41 6.45
CA ILE A 18 1.21 1.55 5.36
C ILE A 18 0.52 1.31 4.03
N LEU A 19 -0.34 0.30 3.98
CA LEU A 19 -1.11 0.00 2.78
C LEU A 19 -1.99 1.18 2.38
N LYS A 20 -2.78 1.67 3.33
CA LYS A 20 -3.66 2.80 3.08
C LYS A 20 -2.88 4.03 2.65
N THR A 21 -1.78 4.29 3.36
CA THR A 21 -0.94 5.44 3.07
C THR A 21 -0.29 5.30 1.69
N ALA A 22 0.20 4.12 1.37
CA ALA A 22 0.84 3.89 0.07
C ALA A 22 -0.16 4.09 -1.06
N ILE A 23 -1.36 3.55 -0.91
CA ILE A 23 -2.41 3.72 -1.93
C ILE A 23 -2.80 5.19 -2.05
N LYS A 24 -2.97 5.86 -0.92
CA LYS A 24 -3.31 7.28 -0.89
C LYS A 24 -2.24 8.13 -1.55
N LYS A 25 -0.98 7.83 -1.25
CA LYS A 25 0.14 8.54 -1.87
C LYS A 25 0.18 8.30 -3.37
N ALA A 26 -0.06 7.07 -3.79
CA ALA A 26 -0.08 6.75 -5.20
C ALA A 26 -1.17 7.54 -5.92
N ASN A 27 -2.37 7.56 -5.35
CA ASN A 27 -3.48 8.33 -5.92
C ASN A 27 -3.15 9.83 -5.97
N ALA A 28 -2.58 10.35 -4.90
CA ALA A 28 -2.22 11.76 -4.83
C ALA A 28 -1.13 12.09 -5.85
N ALA A 29 -0.14 11.23 -5.98
CA ALA A 29 0.93 11.45 -6.94
C ALA A 29 0.41 11.46 -8.37
N VAL A 30 -0.50 10.55 -8.69
CA VAL A 30 -1.10 10.51 -10.03
C VAL A 30 -1.97 11.74 -10.25
N ALA A 31 -2.76 12.11 -9.26
CA ALA A 31 -3.63 13.29 -9.35
C ALA A 31 -2.81 14.57 -9.55
N ALA A 32 -1.69 14.66 -8.88
CA ALA A 32 -0.79 15.80 -8.99
C ALA A 32 0.12 15.71 -10.21
N ASN A 33 0.06 14.61 -10.93
CA ASN A 33 0.92 14.35 -12.08
C ASN A 33 2.40 14.48 -11.70
N SER A 34 2.74 13.93 -10.54
CA SER A 34 4.09 14.00 -10.02
C SER A 34 5.04 13.12 -10.84
N PRO A 35 6.30 13.52 -10.98
CA PRO A 35 7.28 12.67 -11.68
C PRO A 35 7.50 11.35 -10.95
N ASP A 36 7.18 11.29 -9.66
CA ASP A 36 7.33 10.08 -8.85
C ASP A 36 6.08 9.20 -8.85
N LYS A 37 5.05 9.56 -9.63
CA LYS A 37 3.78 8.83 -9.60
C LYS A 37 3.99 7.34 -9.90
N GLU A 38 4.85 7.04 -10.86
CA GLU A 38 5.12 5.66 -11.23
C GLU A 38 5.74 4.89 -10.06
N ALA A 39 6.74 5.48 -9.43
CA ALA A 39 7.38 4.86 -8.28
C ALA A 39 6.40 4.69 -7.13
N ALA A 40 5.55 5.70 -6.89
CA ALA A 40 4.56 5.63 -5.82
C ALA A 40 3.56 4.52 -6.06
N VAL A 41 3.09 4.38 -7.30
CA VAL A 41 2.14 3.32 -7.65
C VAL A 41 2.79 1.95 -7.51
N LYS A 42 4.01 1.80 -8.01
CA LYS A 42 4.73 0.54 -7.87
C LYS A 42 4.95 0.17 -6.42
N PHE A 43 5.30 1.15 -5.60
CA PHE A 43 5.47 0.93 -4.17
C PHE A 43 4.17 0.45 -3.53
N ALA A 44 3.05 1.07 -3.89
CA ALA A 44 1.75 0.67 -3.37
C ALA A 44 1.41 -0.76 -3.77
N ILE A 45 1.64 -1.11 -5.04
CA ILE A 45 1.40 -2.46 -5.53
C ILE A 45 2.24 -3.46 -4.75
N LYS A 46 3.51 -3.14 -4.53
CA LYS A 46 4.40 -4.01 -3.78
C LYS A 46 3.89 -4.23 -2.36
N LYS A 47 3.41 -3.17 -1.71
CA LYS A 47 2.87 -3.28 -0.36
C LYS A 47 1.61 -4.14 -0.32
N VAL A 48 0.75 -3.99 -1.32
CA VAL A 48 -0.44 -4.84 -1.43
C VAL A 48 -0.03 -6.31 -1.57
N ASP A 49 0.95 -6.58 -2.40
CA ASP A 49 1.44 -7.94 -2.61
C ASP A 49 2.02 -8.52 -1.33
N GLN A 50 2.81 -7.74 -0.60
CA GLN A 50 3.38 -8.17 0.66
C GLN A 50 2.30 -8.47 1.70
N ALA A 51 1.29 -7.63 1.78
CA ALA A 51 0.19 -7.83 2.71
C ALA A 51 -0.57 -9.11 2.37
N CYS A 52 -0.77 -9.38 1.09
CA CYS A 52 -1.41 -10.59 0.66
C CYS A 52 -0.56 -11.82 1.03
N ALA A 53 0.74 -11.74 0.85
CA ALA A 53 1.65 -12.82 1.19
C ALA A 53 1.64 -13.13 2.69
N LYS A 54 1.38 -12.12 3.51
CA LYS A 54 1.33 -12.28 4.96
C LYS A 54 -0.08 -12.57 5.46
N ASN A 55 -1.01 -12.85 4.57
CA ASN A 55 -2.41 -13.15 4.90
C ASN A 55 -3.13 -11.99 5.57
N LEU A 56 -2.65 -10.78 5.39
CA LEU A 56 -3.30 -9.58 5.90
C LEU A 56 -4.41 -9.12 4.97
N LEU A 57 -4.31 -9.46 3.69
CA LEU A 57 -5.31 -9.16 2.69
C LEU A 57 -5.79 -10.42 2.02
N HIS A 58 -7.08 -10.48 1.76
CA HIS A 58 -7.63 -11.55 0.96
C HIS A 58 -7.12 -11.42 -0.47
N LYS A 59 -6.93 -12.57 -1.11
CA LYS A 59 -6.38 -12.62 -2.46
C LYS A 59 -7.19 -11.76 -3.43
N ASN A 60 -8.50 -11.82 -3.32
CA ASN A 60 -9.38 -11.04 -4.18
C ASN A 60 -9.23 -9.54 -3.97
N ASN A 61 -9.11 -9.13 -2.71
CA ASN A 61 -8.91 -7.73 -2.39
C ASN A 61 -7.57 -7.23 -2.91
N ALA A 62 -6.54 -8.06 -2.76
CA ALA A 62 -5.21 -7.70 -3.26
C ALA A 62 -5.24 -7.51 -4.76
N ALA A 63 -5.89 -8.41 -5.47
CA ALA A 63 -6.02 -8.32 -6.93
C ALA A 63 -6.73 -7.05 -7.35
N ARG A 64 -7.82 -6.70 -6.66
CA ARG A 64 -8.56 -5.48 -6.96
C ARG A 64 -7.72 -4.23 -6.74
N LYS A 65 -7.01 -4.19 -5.62
CA LYS A 65 -6.17 -3.05 -5.30
C LYS A 65 -5.03 -2.91 -6.30
N LYS A 66 -4.42 -4.02 -6.67
CA LYS A 66 -3.34 -4.01 -7.67
C LYS A 66 -3.85 -3.55 -9.02
N SER A 67 -5.02 -4.03 -9.42
CA SER A 67 -5.64 -3.60 -10.67
C SER A 67 -5.92 -2.11 -10.68
N ALA A 68 -6.50 -1.60 -9.60
CA ALA A 68 -6.82 -0.18 -9.50
C ALA A 68 -5.57 0.67 -9.60
N LEU A 69 -4.50 0.23 -8.93
CA LEU A 69 -3.23 0.95 -8.97
C LEU A 69 -2.60 0.90 -10.35
N ALA A 70 -2.66 -0.25 -11.00
CA ALA A 70 -2.13 -0.38 -12.35
C ALA A 70 -2.86 0.55 -13.32
N LYS A 71 -4.16 0.73 -13.14
CA LYS A 71 -4.94 1.64 -13.97
C LYS A 71 -4.48 3.08 -13.85
N LEU A 72 -4.02 3.46 -12.68
CA LEU A 72 -3.52 4.82 -12.47
C LEU A 72 -2.34 5.11 -13.38
N LEU A 73 -1.49 4.10 -13.61
CA LEU A 73 -0.35 4.27 -14.51
C LEU A 73 -0.77 4.20 -15.98
N ALA A 74 -1.82 3.46 -16.27
CA ALA A 74 -2.28 3.31 -17.65
C ALA A 74 -2.96 4.58 -18.17
N ASP A 75 -3.48 5.37 -17.27
CA ASP A 75 -4.08 6.64 -17.62
C ASP A 75 -3.03 7.72 -17.76
#